data_a29b13efbeb7dd21d8ea5d38824840e2
#
_entry.id   a29b13efbeb7dd21d8ea5d38824840e2
#
_cell.length_a   1.000
_cell.length_b   1.000
_cell.length_c   1.000
_cell.angle_alpha   90.00
_cell.angle_beta   90.00
_cell.angle_gamma   90.00
#
_symmetry.space_group_name_H-M   'P 1'
#
loop_
_entity.id
_entity.type
_entity.pdbx_description
1 polymer ?
#
loop_
_entity_poly.entity_id
_entity_poly.type
_entity_poly.pdbx_seq_one_letter_code
_entity_poly.pdbx_strand_id
1 'polypeptide(L)'
;MEVLKVASDSNPNSVAGALAGVIRECGGTAEMQAIGAGAINQAIKAVAIARGFVAPGGLDLICIPAFTDIMIDGEERTAIRIIVEPR
;
A
#
# COMPACT_ATOMS: atom_id res chain seq x y z
N MET A 1 3.95 -12.51 -2.04
CA MET A 1 3.84 -11.03 -1.91
C MET A 1 3.17 -10.69 -0.61
N GLU A 2 3.76 -9.81 0.16
CA GLU A 2 3.18 -9.37 1.43
C GLU A 2 2.08 -8.34 1.19
N VAL A 3 0.95 -8.50 1.87
CA VAL A 3 -0.17 -7.56 1.78
C VAL A 3 -0.26 -6.73 3.05
N LEU A 4 -0.18 -5.42 2.90
CA LEU A 4 -0.32 -4.47 4.00
C LEU A 4 -1.78 -4.01 4.06
N LYS A 5 -2.43 -4.23 5.18
CA LYS A 5 -3.81 -3.76 5.38
C LYS A 5 -3.80 -2.35 5.95
N VAL A 6 -4.51 -1.45 5.27
CA VAL A 6 -4.55 -0.03 5.64
C VAL A 6 -5.96 0.34 6.05
N ALA A 7 -6.09 0.99 7.19
CA ALA A 7 -7.35 1.48 7.73
C ALA A 7 -7.38 3.01 7.70
N SER A 8 -8.55 3.58 7.92
CA SER A 8 -8.72 5.04 7.93
C SER A 8 -7.91 5.73 9.02
N ASP A 9 -7.60 5.02 10.12
CA ASP A 9 -6.80 5.51 11.24
C ASP A 9 -5.33 5.05 11.18
N SER A 10 -4.94 4.36 10.13
CA SER A 10 -3.52 3.97 9.96
C SER A 10 -2.65 5.22 9.83
N ASN A 11 -1.48 5.18 10.46
CA ASN A 11 -0.50 6.25 10.33
C ASN A 11 0.24 6.10 9.00
N PRO A 12 0.12 7.06 8.08
CA PRO A 12 0.72 6.92 6.76
C PRO A 12 2.25 6.85 6.78
N ASN A 13 2.91 7.46 7.77
CA ASN A 13 4.37 7.35 7.91
C ASN A 13 4.79 5.93 8.28
N SER A 14 4.04 5.29 9.18
CA SER A 14 4.31 3.89 9.58
C SER A 14 4.06 2.93 8.42
N VAL A 15 2.98 3.12 7.69
CA VAL A 15 2.66 2.31 6.50
C VAL A 15 3.74 2.51 5.44
N ALA A 16 4.18 3.74 5.23
CA ALA A 16 5.24 4.05 4.27
C ALA A 16 6.56 3.36 4.61
N GLY A 17 6.92 3.32 5.89
CA GLY A 17 8.10 2.60 6.36
C GLY A 17 8.03 1.10 6.06
N ALA A 18 6.88 0.50 6.37
CA ALA A 18 6.63 -0.91 6.07
C ALA A 18 6.66 -1.18 4.55
N LEU A 19 6.04 -0.30 3.78
CA LEU A 19 6.00 -0.39 2.31
C LEU A 19 7.41 -0.33 1.72
N ALA A 20 8.21 0.63 2.14
CA ALA A 20 9.60 0.77 1.68
C ALA A 20 10.43 -0.48 2.05
N GLY A 21 10.23 -1.02 3.24
CA GLY A 21 10.90 -2.24 3.69
C GLY A 21 10.58 -3.43 2.79
N VAL A 22 9.29 -3.65 2.49
CA VAL A 22 8.86 -4.74 1.61
C VAL A 22 9.48 -4.59 0.22
N ILE A 23 9.45 -3.38 -0.34
CA ILE A 23 10.00 -3.12 -1.68
C ILE A 23 11.51 -3.41 -1.72
N ARG A 24 12.25 -2.99 -0.70
CA ARG A 24 13.70 -3.20 -0.64
C ARG A 24 14.07 -4.68 -0.47
N GLU A 25 13.27 -5.42 0.31
CA GLU A 25 13.60 -6.80 0.69
C GLU A 25 13.01 -7.85 -0.25
N CYS A 26 11.83 -7.59 -0.81
CA CYS A 26 11.05 -8.60 -1.55
C CYS A 26 11.12 -8.45 -3.06
N GLY A 27 12.17 -7.84 -3.59
CA GLY A 27 12.36 -7.77 -5.04
C GLY A 27 11.53 -6.74 -5.75
N GLY A 28 10.95 -5.80 -5.02
CA GLY A 28 10.43 -4.59 -5.62
C GLY A 28 8.92 -4.43 -5.70
N THR A 29 8.12 -5.41 -5.32
CA THR A 29 6.66 -5.29 -5.41
C THR A 29 6.01 -5.48 -4.06
N ALA A 30 5.08 -4.59 -3.73
CA ALA A 30 4.28 -4.67 -2.52
C ALA A 30 2.80 -4.48 -2.87
N GLU A 31 1.92 -4.89 -1.97
CA GLU A 31 0.50 -4.72 -2.16
C GLU A 31 -0.12 -4.17 -0.88
N MET A 32 -1.01 -3.18 -1.03
CA MET A 32 -1.84 -2.69 0.06
C MET A 32 -3.30 -3.04 -0.21
N GLN A 33 -4.07 -3.17 0.84
CA GLN A 33 -5.50 -3.42 0.75
C GLN A 33 -6.22 -2.40 1.63
N ALA A 34 -7.21 -1.71 1.06
CA ALA A 34 -7.93 -0.64 1.76
C ALA A 34 -9.42 -0.70 1.43
N ILE A 35 -10.26 -0.48 2.45
CA ILE A 35 -11.71 -0.38 2.31
C ILE A 35 -12.14 1.01 2.76
N GLY A 36 -12.85 1.69 1.89
CA GLY A 36 -13.41 3.01 2.18
C GLY A 36 -12.45 4.15 1.86
N ALA A 37 -13.01 5.32 1.69
CA ALA A 37 -12.29 6.52 1.23
C ALA A 37 -11.17 6.92 2.18
N GLY A 38 -11.40 6.85 3.49
CA GLY A 38 -10.38 7.21 4.49
C GLY A 38 -9.16 6.30 4.43
N ALA A 39 -9.38 4.98 4.31
CA ALA A 39 -8.30 4.02 4.19
C ALA A 39 -7.51 4.22 2.90
N ILE A 40 -8.21 4.44 1.79
CA ILE A 40 -7.58 4.71 0.48
C ILE A 40 -6.73 5.97 0.54
N ASN A 41 -7.23 7.03 1.18
CA ASN A 41 -6.48 8.26 1.35
C ASN A 41 -5.18 8.03 2.12
N GLN A 42 -5.22 7.26 3.21
CA GLN A 42 -4.03 6.93 3.99
C GLN A 42 -3.03 6.08 3.19
N ALA A 43 -3.55 5.14 2.39
CA ALA A 43 -2.71 4.31 1.52
C ALA A 43 -1.98 5.15 0.46
N ILE A 44 -2.66 6.08 -0.17
CA ILE A 44 -2.05 6.96 -1.18
C ILE A 44 -1.01 7.89 -0.55
N LYS A 45 -1.29 8.44 0.63
CA LYS A 45 -0.30 9.22 1.39
C LYS A 45 0.94 8.39 1.69
N ALA A 46 0.75 7.12 2.08
CA ALA A 46 1.86 6.22 2.36
C ALA A 46 2.75 6.00 1.14
N VAL A 47 2.17 5.85 -0.05
CA VAL A 47 2.94 5.75 -1.30
C VAL A 47 3.76 7.03 -1.54
N ALA A 48 3.14 8.18 -1.37
CA ALA A 48 3.82 9.46 -1.55
C ALA A 48 5.02 9.61 -0.61
N ILE A 49 4.86 9.20 0.66
CA ILE A 49 5.94 9.24 1.65
C ILE A 49 7.02 8.20 1.31
N ALA A 50 6.61 6.98 0.96
CA ALA A 50 7.54 5.89 0.62
C ALA A 50 8.43 6.25 -0.57
N ARG A 51 7.92 7.01 -1.54
CA ARG A 51 8.71 7.51 -2.66
C ARG A 51 9.93 8.27 -2.17
N GLY A 52 9.76 9.11 -1.15
CA GLY A 52 10.87 9.84 -0.54
C GLY A 52 11.87 8.93 0.16
N PHE A 53 11.42 7.84 0.76
CA PHE A 53 12.30 6.90 1.46
C PHE A 53 13.19 6.11 0.50
N VAL A 54 12.68 5.76 -0.68
CA VAL A 54 13.42 4.91 -1.63
C VAL A 54 14.16 5.69 -2.72
N ALA A 55 13.85 6.97 -2.89
CA ALA A 55 14.49 7.82 -3.89
C ALA A 55 16.01 7.89 -3.75
N PRO A 56 16.58 8.03 -2.52
CA PRO A 56 18.05 8.03 -2.37
C PRO A 56 18.71 6.76 -2.88
N GLY A 57 17.99 5.62 -2.88
CA GLY A 57 18.48 4.36 -3.42
C GLY A 57 18.25 4.20 -4.93
N GLY A 58 17.75 5.22 -5.60
CA GLY A 58 17.52 5.21 -7.04
C GLY A 58 16.19 4.59 -7.48
N LEU A 59 15.27 4.32 -6.56
CA LEU A 59 13.98 3.75 -6.91
C LEU A 59 12.91 4.85 -7.08
N ASP A 60 12.08 4.67 -8.10
CA ASP A 60 10.89 5.50 -8.31
C ASP A 60 9.67 4.57 -8.32
N LEU A 61 8.66 4.88 -7.52
CA LEU A 61 7.52 4.01 -7.32
C LEU A 61 6.29 4.48 -8.09
N ILE A 62 5.57 3.52 -8.65
CA ILE A 62 4.21 3.73 -9.15
C ILE A 62 3.26 2.87 -8.32
N CYS A 63 1.97 3.19 -8.37
CA CYS A 63 0.95 2.35 -7.79
C CYS A 63 -0.18 2.08 -8.80
N ILE A 64 -0.72 0.88 -8.74
CA ILE A 64 -1.76 0.41 -9.65
C ILE A 64 -2.96 -0.02 -8.81
N PRO A 65 -4.08 0.73 -8.86
CA PRO A 65 -5.28 0.34 -8.12
C PRO A 65 -6.05 -0.74 -8.86
N ALA A 66 -6.69 -1.63 -8.11
CA ALA A 66 -7.57 -2.65 -8.64
C ALA A 66 -8.65 -2.97 -7.60
N PHE A 67 -9.77 -3.47 -8.06
CA PHE A 67 -10.78 -3.99 -7.15
C PHE A 67 -10.40 -5.39 -6.67
N THR A 68 -10.80 -5.70 -5.45
CA THR A 68 -10.73 -7.05 -4.91
C THR A 68 -11.89 -7.27 -3.95
N ASP A 69 -12.37 -8.49 -3.85
CA ASP A 69 -13.41 -8.85 -2.89
C ASP A 69 -12.77 -9.58 -1.72
N ILE A 70 -13.17 -9.19 -0.52
CA ILE A 70 -12.67 -9.79 0.72
C ILE A 70 -13.86 -10.17 1.60
N MET A 71 -13.62 -11.11 2.52
CA MET A 71 -14.61 -11.53 3.51
C MET A 71 -14.26 -10.90 4.86
N ILE A 72 -15.24 -10.21 5.45
CA ILE A 72 -15.13 -9.66 6.80
C ILE A 72 -16.36 -10.11 7.57
N ASP A 73 -16.14 -10.87 8.65
CA ASP A 73 -17.21 -11.37 9.50
C ASP A 73 -18.32 -12.09 8.73
N GLY A 74 -17.93 -12.89 7.72
CA GLY A 74 -18.85 -13.63 6.89
C GLY A 74 -19.54 -12.83 5.79
N GLU A 75 -19.24 -11.55 5.69
CA GLU A 75 -19.79 -10.68 4.64
C GLU A 75 -18.73 -10.38 3.57
N GLU A 76 -19.15 -10.46 2.32
CA GLU A 76 -18.29 -10.06 1.20
C GLU A 76 -18.27 -8.54 1.09
N ARG A 77 -17.06 -7.96 1.04
CA ARG A 77 -16.84 -6.53 0.91
C ARG A 77 -15.91 -6.26 -0.27
N THR A 78 -16.22 -5.22 -1.00
CA THR A 78 -15.33 -4.75 -2.06
C THR A 78 -14.26 -3.86 -1.46
N ALA A 79 -13.02 -4.18 -1.75
CA ALA A 79 -11.86 -3.40 -1.33
C ALA A 79 -11.09 -2.90 -2.56
N ILE A 80 -10.20 -1.96 -2.33
CA ILE A 80 -9.20 -1.55 -3.32
C ILE A 80 -7.87 -2.19 -2.93
N ARG A 81 -7.30 -2.93 -3.88
CA ARG A 81 -5.92 -3.41 -3.81
C ARG A 81 -5.04 -2.41 -4.55
N ILE A 82 -3.94 -2.01 -3.93
CA ILE A 82 -2.99 -1.06 -4.51
C ILE A 82 -1.65 -1.76 -4.64
N ILE A 83 -1.25 -2.03 -5.87
CA ILE A 83 0.02 -2.68 -6.17
C ILE A 83 1.06 -1.57 -6.31
N VAL A 84 2.14 -1.66 -5.55
CA VAL A 84 3.21 -0.66 -5.55
C VAL A 84 4.49 -1.32 -6.05
N GLU A 85 5.10 -0.75 -7.06
CA GLU A 85 6.30 -1.32 -7.67
C GLU A 85 7.22 -0.23 -8.23
N PRO A 86 8.51 -0.52 -8.39
CA PRO A 86 9.42 0.41 -9.05
C PRO A 86 9.07 0.57 -10.53
N ARG A 87 9.23 1.78 -10.98
CA ARG A 87 9.04 2.12 -12.38
C ARG A 87 10.37 2.05 -13.14
#